data_e2e565a06eac9db97affa636b1a79aa3
#
_entry.id   e2e565a06eac9db97affa636b1a79aa3
#
_cell.length_a   1.000
_cell.length_b   1.000
_cell.length_c   1.000
_cell.angle_alpha   90.00
_cell.angle_beta   90.00
_cell.angle_gamma   90.00
#
_symmetry.space_group_name_H-M   'P 1'
#
loop_
_entity.id
_entity.type
_entity.pdbx_description
1 polymer ?
#
loop_
_entity_poly.entity_id
_entity_poly.type
_entity_poly.pdbx_seq_one_letter_code
_entity_poly.pdbx_strand_id
1 'polypeptide(L)'
;MNSSLAAVAETDFQPFTDPAAGRQRKVLSVRNLSKAYQAQHKVLDGISFDLHAGEMVGVIGRSGAGKSTLLHVLNGTHSASGGEILSYPEVGTPHDVSQLKGRALNAWRSHCGMIFQDFCLVPRLDVLTNVLLGRLSQTSTLKSLFKIFPAADRARAIALL
;
A
#
# COMPACT_ATOMS: atom_id res chain seq x y z
N MET A 1 -20.24 18.09 -35.85
CA MET A 1 -19.15 18.83 -35.23
C MET A 1 -18.49 17.87 -34.24
N ASN A 2 -17.41 17.28 -34.71
CA ASN A 2 -16.60 16.34 -33.92
C ASN A 2 -15.80 17.10 -32.88
N SER A 3 -16.03 16.84 -31.60
CA SER A 3 -15.11 17.19 -30.56
C SER A 3 -14.42 15.90 -30.11
N SER A 4 -13.27 15.67 -30.70
CA SER A 4 -12.26 14.70 -30.28
C SER A 4 -11.85 15.00 -28.83
N LEU A 5 -12.29 14.19 -27.89
CA LEU A 5 -11.67 14.11 -26.58
C LEU A 5 -10.38 13.31 -26.76
N ALA A 6 -9.31 14.05 -26.92
CA ALA A 6 -7.96 13.56 -26.97
C ALA A 6 -7.65 12.66 -25.76
N ALA A 7 -7.02 11.56 -26.05
CA ALA A 7 -6.41 10.63 -25.13
C ALA A 7 -5.72 11.35 -23.96
N VAL A 8 -6.12 11.03 -22.74
CA VAL A 8 -5.38 11.42 -21.55
C VAL A 8 -4.10 10.60 -21.57
N ALA A 9 -3.02 11.33 -21.71
CA ALA A 9 -1.67 10.91 -21.88
C ALA A 9 -1.26 9.75 -20.98
N GLU A 10 -0.46 8.88 -21.59
CA GLU A 10 0.53 8.03 -20.97
C GLU A 10 1.05 8.68 -19.68
N THR A 11 0.84 8.02 -18.59
CA THR A 11 1.45 8.41 -17.32
C THR A 11 2.93 8.08 -17.49
N ASP A 12 3.73 9.07 -17.86
CA ASP A 12 5.20 8.99 -17.84
C ASP A 12 5.64 8.77 -16.40
N PHE A 13 5.54 7.52 -15.94
CA PHE A 13 6.09 7.08 -14.68
C PHE A 13 7.57 6.84 -14.89
N GLN A 14 8.38 7.83 -14.52
CA GLN A 14 9.82 7.70 -14.44
C GLN A 14 10.22 7.51 -12.97
N PRO A 15 10.63 6.30 -12.54
CA PRO A 15 11.18 6.13 -11.20
C PRO A 15 12.49 6.91 -11.10
N PHE A 16 12.60 7.79 -10.11
CA PHE A 16 13.88 8.39 -9.75
C PHE A 16 14.73 7.29 -9.10
N THR A 17 15.76 6.83 -9.80
CA THR A 17 16.72 5.86 -9.26
C THR A 17 17.96 6.61 -8.79
N ASP A 18 18.33 6.44 -7.53
CA ASP A 18 19.61 6.89 -7.00
C ASP A 18 20.73 6.08 -7.67
N PRO A 19 21.64 6.70 -8.44
CA PRO A 19 22.73 6.00 -9.11
C PRO A 19 23.78 5.38 -8.16
N ALA A 20 23.74 5.69 -6.86
CA ALA A 20 24.63 5.13 -5.84
C ALA A 20 24.14 3.80 -5.24
N ALA A 21 22.95 3.33 -5.61
CA ALA A 21 22.38 2.09 -5.09
C ALA A 21 23.08 0.87 -5.70
N GLY A 22 24.22 0.49 -5.16
CA GLY A 22 24.85 -0.81 -5.41
C GLY A 22 23.83 -1.90 -5.06
N ARG A 23 23.64 -2.90 -5.93
CA ARG A 23 22.79 -4.10 -5.92
C ARG A 23 21.92 -4.26 -4.65
N GLN A 24 20.99 -3.34 -4.44
CA GLN A 24 20.04 -3.45 -3.35
C GLN A 24 19.08 -4.63 -3.62
N ARG A 25 18.72 -5.37 -2.57
CA ARG A 25 17.80 -6.49 -2.67
C ARG A 25 16.42 -6.01 -3.13
N LYS A 26 15.90 -6.58 -4.21
CA LYS A 26 14.53 -6.34 -4.65
C LYS A 26 13.55 -6.78 -3.57
N VAL A 27 12.60 -5.92 -3.23
CA VAL A 27 11.54 -6.21 -2.24
C VAL A 27 10.16 -6.33 -2.87
N LEU A 28 9.94 -5.62 -3.98
CA LEU A 28 8.67 -5.66 -4.70
C LEU A 28 8.89 -5.53 -6.20
N SER A 29 8.08 -6.22 -6.99
CA SER A 29 8.05 -6.09 -8.44
C SER A 29 6.61 -5.96 -8.90
N VAL A 30 6.30 -4.89 -9.59
CA VAL A 30 4.99 -4.64 -10.18
C VAL A 30 5.09 -4.82 -11.68
N ARG A 31 4.18 -5.58 -12.27
CA ARG A 31 4.17 -5.90 -13.71
C ARG A 31 2.79 -5.72 -14.32
N ASN A 32 2.70 -4.85 -15.32
CA ASN A 32 1.49 -4.56 -16.09
C ASN A 32 0.25 -4.29 -15.22
N LEU A 33 0.46 -3.65 -14.06
CA LEU A 33 -0.59 -3.42 -13.08
C LEU A 33 -1.66 -2.51 -13.66
N SER A 34 -2.90 -2.96 -13.63
CA SER A 34 -4.05 -2.22 -14.12
C SER A 34 -5.17 -2.20 -13.07
N LYS A 35 -5.88 -1.08 -12.98
CA LYS A 35 -7.05 -0.93 -12.13
C LYS A 35 -8.14 -0.15 -12.86
N ALA A 36 -9.30 -0.76 -12.97
CA ALA A 36 -10.53 -0.14 -13.41
C ALA A 36 -11.58 -0.22 -12.30
N TYR A 37 -12.34 0.83 -12.08
CA TYR A 37 -13.53 0.82 -11.23
C TYR A 37 -14.81 0.61 -12.05
N GLN A 38 -14.76 0.97 -13.33
CA GLN A 38 -15.81 0.75 -14.31
C GLN A 38 -15.18 0.12 -15.57
N ALA A 39 -15.95 -0.67 -16.30
CA ALA A 39 -15.46 -1.49 -17.41
C ALA A 39 -14.69 -0.71 -18.50
N GLN A 40 -14.99 0.57 -18.67
CA GLN A 40 -14.41 1.41 -19.73
C GLN A 40 -13.38 2.44 -19.24
N HIS A 41 -13.13 2.55 -17.93
CA HIS A 41 -12.21 3.56 -17.40
C HIS A 41 -11.16 2.92 -16.49
N LYS A 42 -9.96 2.79 -17.04
CA LYS A 42 -8.78 2.36 -16.29
C LYS A 42 -8.18 3.58 -15.58
N VAL A 43 -8.05 3.48 -14.28
CA VAL A 43 -7.35 4.48 -13.43
C VAL A 43 -5.86 4.19 -13.38
N LEU A 44 -5.49 2.91 -13.45
CA LEU A 44 -4.11 2.47 -13.66
C LEU A 44 -4.10 1.60 -14.91
N ASP A 45 -3.14 1.82 -15.81
CA ASP A 45 -3.00 1.06 -17.04
C ASP A 45 -1.54 0.69 -17.30
N GLY A 46 -1.23 -0.59 -17.16
CA GLY A 46 0.06 -1.17 -17.51
C GLY A 46 1.26 -0.72 -16.66
N ILE A 47 1.05 -0.30 -15.41
CA ILE A 47 2.12 0.19 -14.54
C ILE A 47 3.11 -0.92 -14.21
N SER A 48 4.42 -0.67 -14.44
CA SER A 48 5.49 -1.63 -14.15
C SER A 48 6.69 -0.93 -13.53
N PHE A 49 7.19 -1.44 -12.40
CA PHE A 49 8.38 -0.96 -11.72
C PHE A 49 8.88 -2.00 -10.70
N ASP A 50 10.11 -1.82 -10.25
CA ASP A 50 10.70 -2.57 -9.16
C ASP A 50 10.99 -1.65 -7.97
N LEU A 51 10.87 -2.17 -6.75
CA LEU A 51 11.32 -1.51 -5.52
C LEU A 51 12.42 -2.32 -4.86
N HIS A 52 13.41 -1.62 -4.32
CA HIS A 52 14.55 -2.22 -3.64
C HIS A 52 14.58 -1.83 -2.16
N ALA A 53 15.25 -2.63 -1.35
CA ALA A 53 15.37 -2.36 0.08
C ALA A 53 16.10 -1.03 0.34
N GLY A 54 15.52 -0.18 1.19
CA GLY A 54 16.05 1.15 1.50
C GLY A 54 15.77 2.22 0.45
N GLU A 55 15.11 1.87 -0.65
CA GLU A 55 14.75 2.83 -1.71
C GLU A 55 13.57 3.70 -1.29
N MET A 56 13.63 4.99 -1.65
CA MET A 56 12.52 5.93 -1.52
C MET A 56 12.04 6.31 -2.93
N VAL A 57 10.77 6.05 -3.20
CA VAL A 57 10.17 6.33 -4.52
C VAL A 57 9.08 7.38 -4.39
N GLY A 58 9.17 8.45 -5.18
CA GLY A 58 8.16 9.49 -5.30
C GLY A 58 7.21 9.21 -6.45
N VAL A 59 5.89 9.24 -6.18
CA VAL A 59 4.85 9.16 -7.21
C VAL A 59 4.29 10.54 -7.48
N ILE A 60 4.60 11.10 -8.65
CA ILE A 60 4.23 12.46 -9.05
C ILE A 60 3.18 12.39 -10.16
N GLY A 61 2.27 13.33 -10.18
CA GLY A 61 1.23 13.45 -11.20
C GLY A 61 0.09 14.38 -10.78
N ARG A 62 -0.75 14.75 -11.73
CA ARG A 62 -1.92 15.64 -11.51
C ARG A 62 -2.92 15.02 -10.53
N SER A 63 -3.83 15.84 -9.99
CA SER A 63 -4.97 15.33 -9.23
C SER A 63 -5.80 14.39 -10.12
N GLY A 64 -6.23 13.24 -9.57
CA GLY A 64 -6.96 12.23 -10.34
C GLY A 64 -6.08 11.27 -11.16
N ALA A 65 -4.76 11.44 -11.23
CA ALA A 65 -3.86 10.57 -12.01
C ALA A 65 -3.67 9.13 -11.42
N GLY A 66 -4.44 8.73 -10.43
CA GLY A 66 -4.39 7.37 -9.89
C GLY A 66 -3.33 7.12 -8.81
N LYS A 67 -2.59 8.14 -8.34
CA LYS A 67 -1.53 7.98 -7.33
C LYS A 67 -2.01 7.26 -6.05
N SER A 68 -3.09 7.73 -5.45
CA SER A 68 -3.68 7.10 -4.27
C SER A 68 -4.21 5.71 -4.59
N THR A 69 -4.79 5.51 -5.78
CA THR A 69 -5.23 4.18 -6.25
C THR A 69 -4.06 3.21 -6.32
N LEU A 70 -2.90 3.64 -6.85
CA LEU A 70 -1.70 2.81 -6.88
C LEU A 70 -1.29 2.37 -5.47
N LEU A 71 -1.19 3.29 -4.52
CA LEU A 71 -0.84 2.97 -3.12
C LEU A 71 -1.86 2.01 -2.49
N HIS A 72 -3.16 2.21 -2.73
CA HIS A 72 -4.21 1.32 -2.24
C HIS A 72 -4.17 -0.08 -2.87
N VAL A 73 -3.76 -0.19 -4.12
CA VAL A 73 -3.59 -1.49 -4.77
C VAL A 73 -2.33 -2.19 -4.25
N LEU A 74 -1.22 -1.47 -4.06
CA LEU A 74 0.02 -2.03 -3.53
C LEU A 74 -0.14 -2.57 -2.10
N ASN A 75 -0.87 -1.87 -1.24
CA ASN A 75 -1.11 -2.35 0.13
C ASN A 75 -2.27 -3.37 0.21
N GLY A 76 -2.92 -3.69 -0.91
CA GLY A 76 -4.01 -4.65 -0.98
C GLY A 76 -5.36 -4.14 -0.45
N THR A 77 -5.54 -2.83 -0.21
CA THR A 77 -6.85 -2.24 0.14
C THR A 77 -7.81 -2.34 -1.05
N HIS A 78 -7.29 -2.14 -2.26
CA HIS A 78 -8.02 -2.38 -3.49
C HIS A 78 -7.39 -3.55 -4.27
N SER A 79 -8.24 -4.40 -4.85
CA SER A 79 -7.78 -5.46 -5.75
C SER A 79 -7.34 -4.86 -7.09
N ALA A 80 -6.28 -5.38 -7.69
CA ALA A 80 -5.94 -5.11 -9.07
C ALA A 80 -7.03 -5.65 -10.02
N SER A 81 -7.17 -5.03 -11.18
CA SER A 81 -8.01 -5.55 -12.28
C SER A 81 -7.19 -6.42 -13.25
N GLY A 82 -5.87 -6.27 -13.25
CA GLY A 82 -4.94 -7.06 -14.04
C GLY A 82 -3.50 -6.75 -13.65
N GLY A 83 -2.57 -7.56 -14.15
CA GLY A 83 -1.16 -7.51 -13.77
C GLY A 83 -0.88 -8.27 -12.48
N GLU A 84 0.36 -8.16 -11.99
CA GLU A 84 0.83 -8.88 -10.81
C GLU A 84 1.69 -7.97 -9.91
N ILE A 85 1.72 -8.30 -8.63
CA ILE A 85 2.54 -7.63 -7.61
C ILE A 85 3.32 -8.72 -6.88
N LEU A 86 4.59 -8.90 -7.24
CA LEU A 86 5.47 -9.91 -6.65
C LEU A 86 6.22 -9.33 -5.46
N SER A 87 6.00 -9.91 -4.28
CA SER A 87 6.76 -9.62 -3.07
C SER A 87 7.95 -10.57 -2.94
N TYR A 88 9.11 -10.04 -2.58
CA TYR A 88 10.36 -10.77 -2.35
C TYR A 88 10.75 -10.66 -0.87
N PRO A 89 10.25 -11.56 0.00
CA PRO A 89 10.58 -11.54 1.42
C PRO A 89 12.07 -11.84 1.64
N GLU A 90 12.59 -11.52 2.84
CA GLU A 90 13.99 -11.87 3.19
C GLU A 90 14.19 -13.37 3.29
N VAL A 91 13.17 -14.06 3.78
CA VAL A 91 13.15 -15.53 3.92
C VAL A 91 11.89 -16.04 3.26
N GLY A 92 12.04 -17.03 2.39
CA GLY A 92 10.93 -17.64 1.66
C GLY A 92 10.98 -17.41 0.16
N THR A 93 9.93 -17.83 -0.52
CA THR A 93 9.78 -17.69 -1.97
C THR A 93 8.99 -16.44 -2.32
N PRO A 94 9.29 -15.81 -3.46
CA PRO A 94 8.44 -14.73 -3.99
C PRO A 94 7.00 -15.21 -4.17
N HIS A 95 6.05 -14.32 -3.88
CA HIS A 95 4.64 -14.62 -4.03
C HIS A 95 3.86 -13.41 -4.57
N ASP A 96 2.80 -13.68 -5.30
CA ASP A 96 1.95 -12.66 -5.88
C ASP A 96 0.96 -12.13 -4.84
N VAL A 97 1.16 -10.88 -4.44
CA VAL A 97 0.30 -10.16 -3.50
C VAL A 97 -1.07 -9.88 -4.07
N SER A 98 -1.19 -9.71 -5.39
CA SER A 98 -2.46 -9.39 -6.06
C SER A 98 -3.49 -10.51 -5.91
N GLN A 99 -3.03 -11.74 -5.64
CA GLN A 99 -3.87 -12.93 -5.47
C GLN A 99 -4.21 -13.25 -4.01
N LEU A 100 -3.64 -12.52 -3.05
CA LEU A 100 -3.86 -12.79 -1.63
C LEU A 100 -5.30 -12.52 -1.21
N LYS A 101 -5.82 -13.39 -0.33
CA LYS A 101 -7.16 -13.28 0.26
C LYS A 101 -7.16 -13.63 1.76
N GLY A 102 -8.19 -13.22 2.45
CA GLY A 102 -8.41 -13.59 3.84
C GLY A 102 -7.21 -13.30 4.75
N ARG A 103 -6.72 -14.30 5.48
CA ARG A 103 -5.63 -14.15 6.45
C ARG A 103 -4.30 -13.73 5.80
N ALA A 104 -3.98 -14.26 4.61
CA ALA A 104 -2.75 -13.91 3.91
C ALA A 104 -2.75 -12.43 3.48
N LEU A 105 -3.87 -11.91 3.00
CA LEU A 105 -4.02 -10.49 2.66
C LEU A 105 -3.92 -9.61 3.92
N ASN A 106 -4.50 -10.02 5.04
CA ASN A 106 -4.39 -9.28 6.29
C ASN A 106 -2.94 -9.28 6.83
N ALA A 107 -2.22 -10.39 6.68
CA ALA A 107 -0.79 -10.45 6.99
C ALA A 107 0.01 -9.48 6.12
N TRP A 108 -0.23 -9.46 4.80
CA TRP A 108 0.38 -8.48 3.90
C TRP A 108 0.15 -7.05 4.35
N ARG A 109 -1.11 -6.67 4.60
CA ARG A 109 -1.48 -5.33 5.07
C ARG A 109 -0.78 -4.93 6.37
N SER A 110 -0.55 -5.88 7.27
CA SER A 110 0.14 -5.61 8.53
C SER A 110 1.63 -5.29 8.37
N HIS A 111 2.22 -5.64 7.23
CA HIS A 111 3.60 -5.27 6.86
C HIS A 111 3.67 -3.98 6.06
N CYS A 112 2.56 -3.50 5.51
CA CYS A 112 2.49 -2.27 4.73
C CYS A 112 2.01 -1.12 5.62
N GLY A 113 2.94 -0.37 6.21
CA GLY A 113 2.59 0.89 6.88
C GLY A 113 2.04 1.89 5.87
N MET A 114 0.87 2.47 6.14
CA MET A 114 0.25 3.46 5.27
C MET A 114 -0.10 4.72 6.05
N ILE A 115 0.37 5.87 5.58
CA ILE A 115 0.01 7.18 6.11
C ILE A 115 -1.03 7.77 5.16
N PHE A 116 -2.22 8.02 5.68
CA PHE A 116 -3.31 8.62 4.91
C PHE A 116 -3.22 10.14 4.95
N GLN A 117 -3.75 10.79 3.92
CA GLN A 117 -3.84 12.25 3.85
C GLN A 117 -4.68 12.83 5.01
N ASP A 118 -5.79 12.17 5.32
CA ASP A 118 -6.56 12.39 6.54
C ASP A 118 -6.00 11.46 7.60
N PHE A 119 -5.67 11.96 8.77
CA PHE A 119 -5.01 11.19 9.85
C PHE A 119 -5.77 9.93 10.28
N CYS A 120 -7.00 9.72 9.78
CA CYS A 120 -7.85 8.55 10.06
C CYS A 120 -8.01 8.26 11.55
N LEU A 121 -7.94 9.30 12.39
CA LEU A 121 -8.15 9.17 13.82
C LEU A 121 -9.63 8.90 14.12
N VAL A 122 -9.89 8.05 15.10
CA VAL A 122 -11.22 7.80 15.60
C VAL A 122 -11.57 8.85 16.67
N PRO A 123 -12.48 9.82 16.39
CA PRO A 123 -12.68 11.00 17.24
C PRO A 123 -13.15 10.71 18.66
N ARG A 124 -13.74 9.52 18.89
CA ARG A 124 -14.29 9.09 20.18
C ARG A 124 -13.32 8.26 21.02
N LEU A 125 -12.08 8.09 20.56
CA LEU A 125 -11.06 7.38 21.27
C LEU A 125 -9.98 8.36 21.73
N ASP A 126 -9.41 8.07 22.91
CA ASP A 126 -8.25 8.78 23.38
C ASP A 126 -7.01 8.55 22.49
N VAL A 127 -5.99 9.39 22.64
CA VAL A 127 -4.78 9.37 21.81
C VAL A 127 -4.06 8.03 21.92
N LEU A 128 -3.91 7.49 23.13
CA LEU A 128 -3.23 6.22 23.37
C LEU A 128 -3.97 5.06 22.65
N THR A 129 -5.29 5.03 22.73
CA THR A 129 -6.10 4.03 22.04
C THR A 129 -5.98 4.17 20.53
N ASN A 130 -5.98 5.38 19.97
CA ASN A 130 -5.75 5.60 18.53
C ASN A 130 -4.40 5.03 18.08
N VAL A 131 -3.31 5.26 18.83
CA VAL A 131 -1.99 4.67 18.54
C VAL A 131 -2.05 3.14 18.61
N LEU A 132 -2.73 2.59 19.61
CA LEU A 132 -2.86 1.14 19.80
C LEU A 132 -3.71 0.45 18.71
N LEU A 133 -4.58 1.17 17.98
CA LEU A 133 -5.28 0.61 16.82
C LEU A 133 -4.31 0.08 15.75
N GLY A 134 -3.13 0.66 15.61
CA GLY A 134 -2.08 0.15 14.73
C GLY A 134 -1.57 -1.26 15.08
N ARG A 135 -1.86 -1.75 16.31
CA ARG A 135 -1.47 -3.09 16.78
C ARG A 135 -2.60 -4.12 16.68
N LEU A 136 -3.76 -3.76 16.12
CA LEU A 136 -4.92 -4.67 16.03
C LEU A 136 -4.61 -5.96 15.28
N SER A 137 -3.76 -5.93 14.26
CA SER A 137 -3.37 -7.11 13.49
C SER A 137 -2.65 -8.17 14.34
N GLN A 138 -2.05 -7.77 15.46
CA GLN A 138 -1.29 -8.62 16.38
C GLN A 138 -2.05 -8.91 17.69
N THR A 139 -3.27 -8.37 17.83
CA THR A 139 -4.12 -8.52 19.02
C THR A 139 -5.28 -9.46 18.70
N SER A 140 -5.61 -10.40 19.60
CA SER A 140 -6.76 -11.28 19.38
C SER A 140 -8.06 -10.47 19.31
N THR A 141 -8.99 -10.89 18.46
CA THR A 141 -10.26 -10.20 18.21
C THR A 141 -11.04 -9.93 19.49
N LEU A 142 -11.10 -10.90 20.41
CA LEU A 142 -11.81 -10.73 21.70
C LEU A 142 -11.15 -9.65 22.57
N LYS A 143 -9.82 -9.64 22.68
CA LYS A 143 -9.09 -8.63 23.47
C LYS A 143 -9.24 -7.24 22.85
N SER A 144 -9.22 -7.13 21.53
CA SER A 144 -9.39 -5.85 20.83
C SER A 144 -10.79 -5.27 21.02
N LEU A 145 -11.83 -6.12 21.03
CA LEU A 145 -13.21 -5.69 21.25
C LEU A 145 -13.38 -5.04 22.63
N PHE A 146 -12.70 -5.57 23.66
CA PHE A 146 -12.72 -5.00 25.02
C PHE A 146 -11.61 -3.96 25.26
N LYS A 147 -10.92 -3.51 24.21
CA LYS A 147 -9.78 -2.55 24.29
C LYS A 147 -8.67 -3.00 25.25
N ILE A 148 -8.50 -4.31 25.42
CA ILE A 148 -7.46 -4.90 26.28
C ILE A 148 -6.21 -5.12 25.42
N PHE A 149 -5.25 -4.20 25.54
CA PHE A 149 -3.96 -4.29 24.88
C PHE A 149 -2.88 -4.79 25.85
N PRO A 150 -1.90 -5.57 25.38
CA PRO A 150 -0.75 -6.02 26.17
C PRO A 150 -0.01 -4.83 26.80
N ALA A 151 0.51 -5.02 28.02
CA ALA A 151 1.25 -3.97 28.71
C ALA A 151 2.47 -3.47 27.91
N ALA A 152 3.14 -4.36 27.19
CA ALA A 152 4.26 -4.03 26.31
C ALA A 152 3.85 -3.10 25.15
N ASP A 153 2.68 -3.32 24.54
CA ASP A 153 2.18 -2.46 23.46
C ASP A 153 1.76 -1.08 24.00
N ARG A 154 1.17 -1.05 25.20
CA ARG A 154 0.85 0.22 25.87
C ARG A 154 2.11 1.03 26.20
N ALA A 155 3.14 0.39 26.76
CA ALA A 155 4.42 1.05 27.05
C ALA A 155 5.07 1.61 25.79
N ARG A 156 5.07 0.85 24.69
CA ARG A 156 5.56 1.33 23.37
C ARG A 156 4.75 2.51 22.85
N ALA A 157 3.43 2.45 22.95
CA ALA A 157 2.56 3.54 22.49
C ALA A 157 2.80 4.83 23.31
N ILE A 158 2.98 4.71 24.62
CA ILE A 158 3.33 5.86 25.50
C ILE A 158 4.69 6.45 25.13
N ALA A 159 5.67 5.61 24.78
CA ALA A 159 6.99 6.07 24.37
C ALA A 159 7.03 6.78 23.00
N LEU A 160 5.98 6.64 22.20
CA LEU A 160 5.83 7.29 20.90
C LEU A 160 5.03 8.61 20.95
N LEU A 161 4.39 8.90 22.09
CA LEU A 161 3.64 10.14 22.34
C LEU A 161 4.48 11.20 23.04
#